data_e534dc7addfef5c30cd423f879929e24
#
_entry.id   e534dc7addfef5c30cd423f879929e24
#
_cell.length_a   1.000
_cell.length_b   1.000
_cell.length_c   1.000
_cell.angle_alpha   90.00
_cell.angle_beta   90.00
_cell.angle_gamma   90.00
#
_symmetry.space_group_name_H-M   'P 1'
#
loop_
_entity.id
_entity.type
_entity.pdbx_description
1 polymer ?
#
loop_
_entity_poly.entity_id
_entity_poly.type
_entity_poly.pdbx_seq_one_letter_code
_entity_poly.pdbx_strand_id
1 'polypeptide(L)'
;MVDVLGLILAVAVTGANVQDRDGGQLVLKGLKDRFPRLARVWADGVYAGRLVEWAEKTAQFVLDIVCKPRGQIGFSVLPWRWIVERTFAWLGNYRRLARDYEINPRTSEAWVKIAMIHLMVRRLA
;
A
#
# COMPACT_ATOMS: atom_id res chain seq x y z
N MET A 1 -1.12 0.60 -1.55
CA MET A 1 -1.80 -0.71 -1.41
C MET A 1 -1.58 -1.53 -2.67
N VAL A 2 -1.36 -2.83 -2.53
CA VAL A 2 -1.09 -3.76 -3.64
C VAL A 2 -2.01 -4.97 -3.56
N ASP A 3 -2.24 -5.64 -4.68
CA ASP A 3 -2.90 -6.94 -4.74
C ASP A 3 -1.93 -8.10 -4.41
N VAL A 4 -2.41 -9.33 -4.44
CA VAL A 4 -1.61 -10.53 -4.16
C VAL A 4 -0.50 -10.78 -5.19
N LEU A 5 -0.59 -10.18 -6.37
CA LEU A 5 0.44 -10.23 -7.41
C LEU A 5 1.49 -9.12 -7.26
N GLY A 6 1.29 -8.20 -6.31
CA GLY A 6 2.12 -7.02 -6.10
C GLY A 6 1.81 -5.85 -7.04
N LEU A 7 0.65 -5.87 -7.71
CA LEU A 7 0.22 -4.76 -8.55
C LEU A 7 -0.46 -3.68 -7.70
N ILE A 8 -0.16 -2.42 -7.99
CA ILE A 8 -0.69 -1.29 -7.21
C ILE A 8 -2.16 -1.07 -7.53
N LEU A 9 -3.01 -1.18 -6.52
CA LEU A 9 -4.43 -0.82 -6.58
C LEU A 9 -4.67 0.65 -6.23
N ALA A 10 -3.94 1.16 -5.24
CA ALA A 10 -3.97 2.55 -4.84
C ALA A 10 -2.63 3.00 -4.26
N VAL A 11 -2.31 4.26 -4.47
CA VAL A 11 -1.14 4.95 -3.90
C VAL A 11 -1.56 6.36 -3.50
N ALA A 12 -1.05 6.82 -2.38
CA ALA A 12 -1.08 8.20 -1.94
C ALA A 12 0.34 8.58 -1.50
N VAL A 13 0.78 9.75 -1.90
CA VAL A 13 2.04 10.34 -1.46
C VAL A 13 1.68 11.54 -0.59
N THR A 14 2.23 11.56 0.61
CA THR A 14 1.97 12.62 1.60
C THR A 14 3.29 13.23 2.07
N GLY A 15 3.22 14.45 2.58
CA GLY A 15 4.38 15.06 3.22
C GLY A 15 4.82 14.27 4.47
N ALA A 16 6.11 14.36 4.83
CA ALA A 16 6.68 13.64 5.95
C ALA A 16 6.06 13.99 7.33
N ASN A 17 5.30 15.07 7.39
CA ASN A 17 4.55 15.48 8.59
C ASN A 17 3.19 14.79 8.75
N VAL A 18 2.74 14.02 7.76
CA VAL A 18 1.49 13.26 7.80
C VAL A 18 1.78 11.89 8.38
N GLN A 19 1.04 11.49 9.41
CA GLN A 19 1.20 10.16 10.00
C GLN A 19 0.66 9.08 9.05
N ASP A 20 1.28 7.90 9.07
CA ASP A 20 0.91 6.76 8.22
C ASP A 20 -0.56 6.36 8.35
N ARG A 21 -1.14 6.50 9.53
CA ARG A 21 -2.57 6.20 9.78
C ARG A 21 -3.49 7.13 9.00
N ASP A 22 -3.16 8.41 8.92
CA ASP A 22 -3.95 9.40 8.18
C ASP A 22 -3.75 9.20 6.68
N GLY A 23 -2.51 8.92 6.25
CA GLY A 23 -2.20 8.49 4.89
C GLY A 23 -2.95 7.22 4.50
N GLY A 24 -3.12 6.27 5.42
CA GLY A 24 -3.89 5.04 5.22
C GLY A 24 -5.34 5.30 4.82
N GLN A 25 -6.01 6.25 5.45
CA GLN A 25 -7.39 6.62 5.08
C GLN A 25 -7.47 7.15 3.64
N LEU A 26 -6.49 7.95 3.20
CA LEU A 26 -6.44 8.46 1.83
C LEU A 26 -6.33 7.34 0.80
N VAL A 27 -5.52 6.32 1.09
CA VAL A 27 -5.35 5.15 0.22
C VAL A 27 -6.61 4.30 0.18
N LEU A 28 -7.29 4.13 1.31
CA LEU A 28 -8.43 3.22 1.45
C LEU A 28 -9.75 3.85 0.99
N LYS A 29 -9.86 5.18 1.00
CA LYS A 29 -11.06 5.91 0.58
C LYS A 29 -11.38 5.66 -0.89
N GLY A 30 -12.63 5.31 -1.17
CA GLY A 30 -13.12 5.06 -2.54
C GLY A 30 -12.62 3.76 -3.17
N LEU A 31 -11.89 2.90 -2.43
CA LEU A 31 -11.46 1.60 -2.96
C LEU A 31 -12.63 0.66 -3.23
N LYS A 32 -13.66 0.68 -2.40
CA LYS A 32 -14.82 -0.18 -2.56
C LYS A 32 -15.58 0.11 -3.85
N ASP A 33 -15.67 1.40 -4.23
CA ASP A 33 -16.31 1.82 -5.48
C ASP A 33 -15.52 1.34 -6.70
N ARG A 34 -14.18 1.41 -6.62
CA ARG A 34 -13.29 0.96 -7.69
C ARG A 34 -13.13 -0.56 -7.76
N PHE A 35 -13.21 -1.21 -6.60
CA PHE A 35 -13.03 -2.65 -6.45
C PHE A 35 -14.17 -3.25 -5.61
N PRO A 36 -15.39 -3.41 -6.16
CA PRO A 36 -16.57 -3.86 -5.38
C PRO A 36 -16.38 -5.23 -4.72
N ARG A 37 -15.52 -6.09 -5.28
CA ARG A 37 -15.18 -7.41 -4.74
C ARG A 37 -14.14 -7.38 -3.63
N LEU A 38 -13.56 -6.22 -3.31
CA LEU A 38 -12.61 -6.09 -2.21
C LEU A 38 -13.31 -6.40 -0.88
N ALA A 39 -12.92 -7.49 -0.25
CA ALA A 39 -13.49 -7.94 1.02
C ALA A 39 -12.51 -7.77 2.20
N ARG A 40 -11.21 -7.88 1.94
CA ARG A 40 -10.20 -7.92 2.99
C ARG A 40 -8.91 -7.22 2.55
N VAL A 41 -8.30 -6.50 3.48
CA VAL A 41 -7.00 -5.85 3.32
C VAL A 41 -6.12 -6.24 4.51
N TRP A 42 -4.87 -6.58 4.27
CA TRP A 42 -3.88 -6.82 5.32
C TRP A 42 -2.99 -5.59 5.46
N ALA A 43 -2.76 -5.16 6.69
CA ALA A 43 -1.89 -4.05 7.03
C ALA A 43 -0.98 -4.41 8.20
N ASP A 44 0.14 -3.73 8.34
CA ASP A 44 1.03 -3.93 9.47
C ASP A 44 0.52 -3.24 10.76
N GLY A 45 1.21 -3.45 11.89
CA GLY A 45 0.80 -2.95 13.20
C GLY A 45 0.71 -1.42 13.31
N VAL A 46 1.35 -0.67 12.42
CA VAL A 46 1.29 0.81 12.41
C VAL A 46 -0.12 1.30 12.13
N TYR A 47 -0.90 0.53 11.38
CA TYR A 47 -2.28 0.86 11.01
C TYR A 47 -3.34 0.39 12.01
N ALA A 48 -2.94 -0.20 13.14
CA ALA A 48 -3.86 -0.64 14.19
C ALA A 48 -4.66 0.51 14.83
N GLY A 49 -5.84 0.21 15.38
CA GLY A 49 -6.69 1.15 16.10
C GLY A 49 -7.72 1.83 15.22
N ARG A 50 -7.86 3.13 15.29
CA ARG A 50 -8.94 3.91 14.66
C ARG A 50 -9.15 3.64 13.17
N LEU A 51 -8.08 3.28 12.43
CA LEU A 51 -8.19 2.98 11.00
C LEU A 51 -8.97 1.70 10.75
N VAL A 52 -8.85 0.69 11.62
CA VAL A 52 -9.60 -0.57 11.53
C VAL A 52 -11.10 -0.30 11.67
N GLU A 53 -11.49 0.41 12.73
CA GLU A 53 -12.90 0.77 12.96
C GLU A 53 -13.47 1.62 11.82
N TRP A 54 -12.68 2.57 11.32
CA TRP A 54 -13.07 3.40 10.19
C TRP A 54 -13.26 2.57 8.91
N ALA A 55 -12.36 1.62 8.65
CA ALA A 55 -12.44 0.75 7.47
C ALA A 55 -13.71 -0.10 7.48
N GLU A 56 -14.07 -0.68 8.60
CA GLU A 56 -15.31 -1.46 8.75
C GLU A 56 -16.55 -0.61 8.55
N LYS A 57 -16.62 0.54 9.23
CA LYS A 57 -17.81 1.40 9.23
C LYS A 57 -18.01 2.16 7.93
N THR A 58 -16.92 2.63 7.31
CA THR A 58 -16.97 3.57 6.18
C THR A 58 -16.59 2.93 4.87
N ALA A 59 -15.57 2.09 4.86
CA ALA A 59 -15.01 1.53 3.63
C ALA A 59 -15.58 0.14 3.29
N GLN A 60 -16.35 -0.47 4.20
CA GLN A 60 -17.07 -1.74 4.01
C GLN A 60 -16.19 -2.93 3.59
N PHE A 61 -14.99 -3.01 4.14
CA PHE A 61 -14.11 -4.18 4.05
C PHE A 61 -13.38 -4.40 5.38
N VAL A 62 -12.90 -5.61 5.59
CA VAL A 62 -12.15 -5.98 6.79
C VAL A 62 -10.70 -5.54 6.64
N LEU A 63 -10.18 -4.78 7.61
CA LEU A 63 -8.77 -4.44 7.71
C LEU A 63 -8.11 -5.31 8.79
N ASP A 64 -7.40 -6.35 8.35
CA ASP A 64 -6.68 -7.27 9.23
C ASP A 64 -5.28 -6.74 9.54
N ILE A 65 -4.97 -6.60 10.80
CA ILE A 65 -3.64 -6.16 11.25
C ILE A 65 -2.74 -7.39 11.45
N VAL A 66 -1.68 -7.45 10.65
CA VAL A 66 -0.65 -8.48 10.75
C VAL A 66 0.43 -8.01 11.71
N CYS A 67 0.46 -8.61 12.89
CA CYS A 67 1.46 -8.32 13.92
C CYS A 67 2.32 -9.56 14.21
N LYS A 68 3.54 -9.33 14.72
CA LYS A 68 4.32 -10.42 15.30
C LYS A 68 3.60 -11.01 16.51
N PRO A 69 3.64 -12.33 16.70
CA PRO A 69 3.13 -12.95 17.91
C PRO A 69 3.78 -12.34 19.16
N ARG A 70 2.99 -12.09 20.21
CA ARG A 70 3.50 -11.57 21.47
C ARG A 70 4.53 -12.54 22.07
N GLY A 71 5.70 -12.01 22.46
CA GLY A 71 6.78 -12.81 23.07
C GLY A 71 7.77 -13.44 22.09
N GLN A 72 7.58 -13.28 20.78
CA GLN A 72 8.57 -13.78 19.80
C GLN A 72 9.75 -12.82 19.69
N ILE A 73 10.92 -13.28 20.15
CA ILE A 73 12.21 -12.60 19.99
C ILE A 73 12.85 -13.07 18.67
N GLY A 74 13.34 -12.13 17.86
CA GLY A 74 14.02 -12.43 16.61
C GLY A 74 13.20 -12.16 15.35
N PHE A 75 13.72 -12.63 14.21
CA PHE A 75 13.10 -12.45 12.89
C PHE A 75 11.88 -13.36 12.75
N SER A 76 10.76 -12.78 12.32
CA SER A 76 9.53 -13.51 11.98
C SER A 76 9.04 -13.07 10.60
N VAL A 77 8.83 -14.03 9.73
CA VAL A 77 8.21 -13.76 8.43
C VAL A 77 6.73 -13.46 8.66
N LEU A 78 6.34 -12.22 8.46
CA LEU A 78 4.92 -11.84 8.49
C LEU A 78 4.26 -12.21 7.17
N PRO A 79 3.09 -12.89 7.20
CA PRO A 79 2.35 -13.24 5.99
C PRO A 79 2.11 -11.98 5.13
N TRP A 80 2.25 -12.13 3.82
CA TRP A 80 1.93 -11.11 2.81
C TRP A 80 2.85 -9.87 2.77
N ARG A 81 3.64 -9.61 3.80
CA ARG A 81 4.54 -8.45 3.84
C ARG A 81 5.55 -8.44 2.69
N TRP A 82 6.09 -9.59 2.34
CA TRP A 82 7.05 -9.75 1.24
C TRP A 82 6.50 -9.26 -0.11
N ILE A 83 5.17 -9.28 -0.31
CA ILE A 83 4.54 -8.79 -1.55
C ILE A 83 4.76 -7.29 -1.70
N VAL A 84 4.56 -6.55 -0.63
CA VAL A 84 4.77 -5.09 -0.61
C VAL A 84 6.26 -4.78 -0.80
N GLU A 85 7.13 -5.48 -0.09
CA GLU A 85 8.59 -5.33 -0.20
C GLU A 85 9.07 -5.61 -1.64
N ARG A 86 8.56 -6.66 -2.27
CA ARG A 86 8.81 -6.98 -3.67
C ARG A 86 8.34 -5.87 -4.62
N THR A 87 7.16 -5.31 -4.37
CA THR A 87 6.64 -4.20 -5.19
C THR A 87 7.55 -2.98 -5.09
N PHE A 88 7.99 -2.63 -3.88
CA PHE A 88 8.97 -1.54 -3.70
C PHE A 88 10.30 -1.84 -4.39
N ALA A 89 10.79 -3.07 -4.35
CA ALA A 89 11.99 -3.46 -5.08
C ALA A 89 11.84 -3.27 -6.60
N TRP A 90 10.69 -3.60 -7.17
CA TRP A 90 10.42 -3.34 -8.59
C TRP A 90 10.39 -1.85 -8.92
N LEU A 91 9.73 -1.04 -8.07
CA LEU A 91 9.67 0.41 -8.24
C LEU A 91 11.05 1.07 -8.10
N GLY A 92 11.89 0.58 -7.20
CA GLY A 92 13.26 1.07 -6.99
C GLY A 92 14.18 0.91 -8.21
N ASN A 93 13.85 0.01 -9.14
CA ASN A 93 14.58 -0.12 -10.41
C ASN A 93 14.30 1.03 -11.40
N TYR A 94 13.31 1.86 -11.14
CA TYR A 94 13.01 3.02 -11.96
C TYR A 94 13.78 4.23 -11.43
N ARG A 95 14.69 4.75 -12.26
CA ARG A 95 15.55 5.90 -11.90
C ARG A 95 14.78 7.07 -11.28
N ARG A 96 13.56 7.34 -11.75
CA ARG A 96 12.73 8.45 -11.28
C ARG A 96 12.12 8.19 -9.90
N LEU A 97 12.03 6.94 -9.47
CA LEU A 97 11.50 6.53 -8.17
C LEU A 97 12.61 6.15 -7.16
N ALA A 98 13.88 6.13 -7.58
CA ALA A 98 15.01 5.89 -6.67
C ALA A 98 15.18 7.03 -5.64
N ARG A 99 14.77 8.24 -5.99
CA ARG A 99 14.64 9.40 -5.10
C ARG A 99 13.42 10.21 -5.52
N ASP A 100 12.70 10.77 -4.54
CA ASP A 100 11.61 11.70 -4.81
C ASP A 100 12.16 13.11 -5.00
N TYR A 101 12.03 13.63 -6.20
CA TYR A 101 12.42 15.01 -6.57
C TYR A 101 11.21 15.89 -6.84
N GLU A 102 10.01 15.34 -6.69
CA GLU A 102 8.79 16.03 -7.09
C GLU A 102 8.29 16.95 -5.96
N ILE A 103 8.04 18.21 -6.28
CA ILE A 103 7.45 19.15 -5.33
C ILE A 103 5.98 18.84 -5.10
N ASN A 104 5.29 18.36 -6.14
CA ASN A 104 3.87 18.03 -6.03
C ASN A 104 3.68 16.53 -5.82
N PRO A 105 3.07 16.09 -4.71
CA PRO A 105 2.81 14.67 -4.42
C PRO A 105 2.05 13.93 -5.53
N ARG A 106 1.16 14.62 -6.26
CA ARG A 106 0.44 14.01 -7.40
C ARG A 106 1.37 13.62 -8.53
N THR A 107 2.48 14.34 -8.72
CA THR A 107 3.48 13.97 -9.73
C THR A 107 4.21 12.69 -9.32
N SER A 108 4.59 12.55 -8.05
CA SER A 108 5.17 11.31 -7.49
C SER A 108 4.21 10.13 -7.66
N GLU A 109 2.92 10.30 -7.35
CA GLU A 109 1.89 9.29 -7.59
C GLU A 109 1.77 8.90 -9.07
N ALA A 110 1.86 9.88 -9.97
CA ALA A 110 1.82 9.63 -11.42
C ALA A 110 3.02 8.78 -11.87
N TRP A 111 4.23 9.08 -11.40
CA TRP A 111 5.42 8.27 -11.69
C TRP A 111 5.30 6.84 -11.19
N VAL A 112 4.75 6.62 -10.00
CA VAL A 112 4.48 5.27 -9.47
C VAL A 112 3.50 4.52 -10.38
N LYS A 113 2.43 5.18 -10.84
CA LYS A 113 1.44 4.58 -11.75
C LYS A 113 2.05 4.25 -13.11
N ILE A 114 2.87 5.13 -13.69
CA ILE A 114 3.57 4.91 -14.96
C ILE A 114 4.53 3.72 -14.85
N ALA A 115 5.31 3.64 -13.78
CA ALA A 115 6.21 2.52 -13.53
C ALA A 115 5.44 1.20 -13.41
N MET A 116 4.28 1.21 -12.76
CA MET A 116 3.43 0.02 -12.64
C MET A 116 2.81 -0.39 -13.98
N ILE A 117 2.36 0.57 -14.79
CA ILE A 117 1.87 0.29 -16.16
C ILE A 117 2.98 -0.36 -17.00
N HIS A 118 4.19 0.20 -16.98
CA HIS A 118 5.32 -0.40 -17.69
C HIS A 118 5.60 -1.83 -17.22
N LEU A 119 5.57 -2.08 -15.91
CA LEU A 119 5.74 -3.42 -15.35
C LEU A 119 4.65 -4.39 -15.85
N MET A 120 3.39 -3.95 -15.87
CA MET A 120 2.26 -4.76 -16.34
C MET A 120 2.39 -5.09 -17.83
N VAL A 121 2.72 -4.09 -18.66
CA VAL A 121 2.92 -4.28 -20.11
C VAL A 121 4.02 -5.31 -20.38
N ARG A 122 5.15 -5.23 -19.67
CA ARG A 122 6.24 -6.21 -19.79
C ARG A 122 5.85 -7.63 -19.39
N ARG A 123 4.81 -7.82 -18.60
CA ARG A 123 4.31 -9.15 -18.22
C ARG A 123 3.31 -9.72 -19.22
N LEU A 124 2.80 -8.89 -20.11
CA LEU A 124 1.88 -9.31 -21.18
C LEU A 124 2.62 -9.64 -22.48
N ALA A 125 3.84 -9.17 -22.63
CA ALA A 125 4.73 -9.46 -23.75
C ALA A 125 5.56 -10.75 -23.51
#